data_5960c19dae2170bcdf1a80da8cbbd603
#
_entry.id   5960c19dae2170bcdf1a80da8cbbd603
#
_cell.length_a   1.000
_cell.length_b   1.000
_cell.length_c   1.000
_cell.angle_alpha   90.00
_cell.angle_beta   90.00
_cell.angle_gamma   90.00
#
_symmetry.space_group_name_H-M   'P 1'
#
loop_
_entity.id
_entity.type
_entity.pdbx_description
1 polymer ?
#
loop_
_entity_poly.entity_id
_entity_poly.type
_entity_poly.pdbx_seq_one_letter_code
_entity_poly.pdbx_strand_id
1 'polypeptide(L)'
;MASDKKYHSDGPSAADKALDRFTELMIEKIQSFEGNWKKPWFMPGTTLPPQNLSGRHYNGGNSLMLMLQAEKMGYDIPVWGTFDRITNLNYVKDKNGNVFQARDKDGNKLPQVSVNKGEKSFPVFLTTFTVVDPKTKERIPYDDYRNLSREEQAKYKVYPKLQVYNVFNVAGQTNLELTRPELYEKLKSMAAGQIQHQGDLKSDPAIDKMIDENLYYCPIKQVKGDNAYYSPAKDEIVIPTREQFVDGEAFATNTLHECAHATGAESRLNRDMKHPFGSPEYAKEELTAELSAALIASQHGLTKHVKNDSAAYLKSWLGSLKQSPEFLKTVLADVKHCTSLINQRLDAIQMELDKGEKADYSQFKPVHATGVSQSAEVYAAKDAQEDEKQSFHRSR
;
A
#
# COMPACT_ATOMS: atom_id res chain seq x y z
N MET A 1 -39.99 -25.70 4.40
CA MET A 1 -39.70 -24.30 4.03
C MET A 1 -39.00 -23.66 5.20
N ALA A 2 -37.66 -23.62 5.16
CA ALA A 2 -36.87 -22.95 6.17
C ALA A 2 -36.58 -21.54 5.64
N SER A 3 -37.08 -20.54 6.36
CA SER A 3 -36.86 -19.13 6.04
C SER A 3 -35.43 -18.73 6.45
N ASP A 4 -34.57 -18.46 5.47
CA ASP A 4 -33.31 -17.78 5.69
C ASP A 4 -33.58 -16.36 6.22
N LYS A 5 -33.59 -16.21 7.54
CA LYS A 5 -33.50 -14.91 8.17
C LYS A 5 -32.03 -14.41 8.02
N LYS A 6 -31.79 -13.59 7.01
CA LYS A 6 -30.58 -12.74 6.98
C LYS A 6 -30.67 -11.81 8.19
N TYR A 7 -29.85 -12.07 9.19
CA TYR A 7 -29.57 -11.10 10.25
C TYR A 7 -28.79 -9.94 9.62
N HIS A 8 -29.47 -8.84 9.33
CA HIS A 8 -28.80 -7.55 9.15
C HIS A 8 -28.41 -7.07 10.55
N SER A 9 -27.13 -7.03 10.85
CA SER A 9 -26.64 -6.34 12.03
C SER A 9 -26.68 -4.85 11.74
N ASP A 10 -27.49 -4.08 12.50
CA ASP A 10 -27.60 -2.61 12.37
C ASP A 10 -26.32 -1.84 12.78
N GLY A 11 -25.18 -2.49 12.89
CA GLY A 11 -23.91 -1.89 13.29
C GLY A 11 -22.91 -1.77 12.13
N PRO A 12 -21.88 -0.92 12.28
CA PRO A 12 -20.84 -0.73 11.26
C PRO A 12 -20.16 -2.04 10.90
N SER A 13 -19.92 -2.27 9.61
CA SER A 13 -19.29 -3.48 9.10
C SER A 13 -17.83 -3.61 9.63
N ALA A 14 -17.23 -4.79 9.47
CA ALA A 14 -15.83 -4.99 9.81
C ALA A 14 -14.90 -4.08 8.98
N ALA A 15 -15.29 -3.76 7.75
CA ALA A 15 -14.55 -2.85 6.88
C ALA A 15 -14.65 -1.40 7.37
N ASP A 16 -15.83 -0.95 7.83
CA ASP A 16 -16.01 0.40 8.38
C ASP A 16 -15.17 0.58 9.65
N LYS A 17 -15.22 -0.37 10.58
CA LYS A 17 -14.41 -0.36 11.80
C LYS A 17 -12.89 -0.35 11.52
N ALA A 18 -12.47 -1.07 10.47
CA ALA A 18 -11.08 -1.07 10.05
C ALA A 18 -10.67 0.29 9.47
N LEU A 19 -11.54 0.90 8.66
CA LEU A 19 -11.32 2.22 8.08
C LEU A 19 -11.28 3.31 9.16
N ASP A 20 -12.20 3.27 10.14
CA ASP A 20 -12.21 4.20 11.28
C ASP A 20 -10.88 4.14 12.04
N ARG A 21 -10.42 2.93 12.37
CA ARG A 21 -9.15 2.75 13.09
C ARG A 21 -7.95 3.29 12.30
N PHE A 22 -7.97 3.11 10.99
CA PHE A 22 -6.91 3.68 10.15
C PHE A 22 -7.01 5.20 10.06
N THR A 23 -8.21 5.74 9.98
CA THR A 23 -8.45 7.19 10.02
C THR A 23 -7.91 7.81 11.31
N GLU A 24 -8.13 7.16 12.46
CA GLU A 24 -7.55 7.59 13.74
C GLU A 24 -6.02 7.61 13.70
N LEU A 25 -5.37 6.56 13.21
CA LEU A 25 -3.91 6.52 13.08
C LEU A 25 -3.38 7.61 12.14
N MET A 26 -4.07 7.86 11.03
CA MET A 26 -3.68 8.90 10.09
C MET A 26 -3.83 10.29 10.69
N ILE A 27 -4.92 10.55 11.43
CA ILE A 27 -5.13 11.81 12.15
C ILE A 27 -4.01 12.02 13.17
N GLU A 28 -3.71 11.01 14.00
CA GLU A 28 -2.62 11.08 14.97
C GLU A 28 -1.27 11.38 14.31
N LYS A 29 -0.99 10.70 13.17
CA LYS A 29 0.26 10.93 12.43
C LYS A 29 0.34 12.36 11.89
N ILE A 30 -0.69 12.85 11.23
CA ILE A 30 -0.72 14.21 10.70
C ILE A 30 -0.63 15.25 11.84
N GLN A 31 -1.32 15.03 12.97
CA GLN A 31 -1.20 15.89 14.14
C GLN A 31 0.22 15.91 14.73
N SER A 32 0.98 14.82 14.61
CA SER A 32 2.37 14.78 15.06
C SER A 32 3.28 15.74 14.29
N PHE A 33 2.87 16.22 13.12
CA PHE A 33 3.58 17.24 12.35
C PHE A 33 3.25 18.66 12.82
N GLU A 34 2.16 18.86 13.60
CA GLU A 34 1.84 20.17 14.15
C GLU A 34 3.00 20.65 15.07
N GLY A 35 3.58 21.80 14.76
CA GLY A 35 4.73 22.35 15.46
C GLY A 35 6.11 21.79 15.01
N ASN A 36 6.16 20.69 14.29
CA ASN A 36 7.40 20.19 13.70
C ASN A 36 7.14 19.42 12.39
N TRP A 37 6.74 20.12 11.34
CA TRP A 37 6.48 19.58 10.01
C TRP A 37 7.72 18.99 9.30
N LYS A 38 8.95 19.22 9.84
CA LYS A 38 10.19 18.61 9.34
C LYS A 38 10.35 17.13 9.70
N LYS A 39 9.44 16.57 10.52
CA LYS A 39 9.46 15.14 10.82
C LYS A 39 9.20 14.32 9.55
N PRO A 40 9.89 13.18 9.36
CA PRO A 40 9.59 12.30 8.24
C PRO A 40 8.25 11.58 8.44
N TRP A 41 7.65 11.14 7.33
CA TRP A 41 6.48 10.27 7.37
C TRP A 41 6.74 8.98 8.14
N PHE A 42 7.93 8.40 7.95
CA PHE A 42 8.39 7.23 8.68
C PHE A 42 9.80 7.46 9.18
N MET A 43 10.07 7.06 10.41
CA MET A 43 11.41 7.23 11.00
C MET A 43 12.42 6.29 10.32
N PRO A 44 13.61 6.77 9.97
CA PRO A 44 14.66 5.95 9.37
C PRO A 44 15.00 4.74 10.24
N GLY A 45 15.10 3.57 9.63
CA GLY A 45 15.49 2.33 10.28
C GLY A 45 14.47 1.71 11.25
N THR A 46 13.34 2.39 11.53
CA THR A 46 12.30 1.86 12.43
C THR A 46 11.05 1.36 11.71
N THR A 47 10.87 1.77 10.47
CA THR A 47 9.66 1.45 9.70
C THR A 47 9.99 0.78 8.38
N LEU A 48 10.29 -0.50 8.46
CA LEU A 48 10.53 -1.32 7.27
C LEU A 48 9.23 -1.72 6.59
N PRO A 49 9.25 -2.00 5.26
CA PRO A 49 8.08 -2.49 4.56
C PRO A 49 7.51 -3.75 5.25
N PRO A 50 6.25 -3.72 5.70
CA PRO A 50 5.67 -4.83 6.43
C PRO A 50 5.48 -6.04 5.52
N GLN A 51 5.77 -7.21 6.06
CA GLN A 51 5.62 -8.49 5.37
C GLN A 51 4.85 -9.50 6.23
N ASN A 52 4.31 -10.52 5.59
CA ASN A 52 3.70 -11.63 6.28
C ASN A 52 4.76 -12.70 6.64
N LEU A 53 4.34 -13.73 7.40
CA LEU A 53 5.22 -14.85 7.81
C LEU A 53 5.83 -15.66 6.63
N SER A 54 5.31 -15.53 5.41
CA SER A 54 5.90 -16.16 4.22
C SER A 54 6.85 -15.24 3.44
N GLY A 55 7.13 -14.03 3.97
CA GLY A 55 8.02 -13.05 3.34
C GLY A 55 7.35 -12.19 2.26
N ARG A 56 6.04 -12.36 2.01
CA ARG A 56 5.33 -11.52 1.05
C ARG A 56 5.02 -10.15 1.67
N HIS A 57 5.44 -9.09 1.02
CA HIS A 57 5.17 -7.72 1.44
C HIS A 57 3.69 -7.34 1.31
N TYR A 58 3.22 -6.52 2.25
CA TYR A 58 1.95 -5.83 2.14
C TYR A 58 2.10 -4.63 1.19
N ASN A 59 1.04 -4.29 0.47
CA ASN A 59 1.04 -3.23 -0.53
C ASN A 59 0.04 -2.11 -0.19
N GLY A 60 0.30 -0.91 -0.72
CA GLY A 60 -0.60 0.23 -0.68
C GLY A 60 -1.08 0.54 0.74
N GLY A 61 -2.39 0.73 0.92
CA GLY A 61 -3.00 1.08 2.20
C GLY A 61 -2.66 0.13 3.36
N ASN A 62 -2.59 -1.19 3.11
CA ASN A 62 -2.19 -2.14 4.15
C ASN A 62 -0.75 -1.91 4.63
N SER A 63 0.17 -1.65 3.70
CA SER A 63 1.56 -1.35 4.05
C SER A 63 1.62 -0.10 4.93
N LEU A 64 0.98 0.97 4.49
CA LEU A 64 0.91 2.24 5.23
C LEU A 64 0.31 2.06 6.63
N MET A 65 -0.82 1.34 6.73
CA MET A 65 -1.49 1.08 8.02
C MET A 65 -0.59 0.34 9.00
N LEU A 66 0.08 -0.72 8.53
CA LEU A 66 0.94 -1.54 9.36
C LEU A 66 2.23 -0.81 9.77
N MET A 67 2.77 0.07 8.91
CA MET A 67 3.90 0.94 9.25
C MET A 67 3.53 1.95 10.33
N LEU A 68 2.38 2.64 10.20
CA LEU A 68 1.89 3.58 11.20
C LEU A 68 1.59 2.87 12.54
N GLN A 69 1.02 1.67 12.49
CA GLN A 69 0.77 0.87 13.70
C GLN A 69 2.08 0.42 14.34
N ALA A 70 3.07 -0.02 13.55
CA ALA A 70 4.39 -0.42 14.05
C ALA A 70 5.10 0.76 14.74
N GLU A 71 5.12 1.93 14.11
CA GLU A 71 5.68 3.15 14.69
C GLU A 71 5.00 3.52 16.00
N LYS A 72 3.66 3.53 16.04
CA LYS A 72 2.87 3.84 17.24
C LYS A 72 3.17 2.89 18.39
N MET A 73 3.37 1.60 18.10
CA MET A 73 3.58 0.56 19.10
C MET A 73 5.05 0.28 19.41
N GLY A 74 5.98 0.88 18.67
CA GLY A 74 7.42 0.63 18.82
C GLY A 74 7.85 -0.76 18.36
N TYR A 75 7.23 -1.32 17.30
CA TYR A 75 7.60 -2.62 16.77
C TYR A 75 8.75 -2.51 15.77
N ASP A 76 9.90 -3.07 16.10
CA ASP A 76 11.11 -3.01 15.26
C ASP A 76 11.12 -4.08 14.14
N ILE A 77 10.39 -5.17 14.31
CA ILE A 77 10.33 -6.26 13.34
C ILE A 77 9.00 -6.19 12.58
N PRO A 78 9.02 -5.87 11.26
CA PRO A 78 7.81 -5.58 10.47
C PRO A 78 7.12 -6.83 9.93
N VAL A 79 7.06 -7.89 10.73
CA VAL A 79 6.44 -9.17 10.34
C VAL A 79 5.10 -9.34 11.01
N TRP A 80 4.06 -9.62 10.22
CA TRP A 80 2.68 -9.71 10.67
C TRP A 80 2.05 -11.03 10.27
N GLY A 81 1.21 -11.58 11.14
CA GLY A 81 0.52 -12.84 10.90
C GLY A 81 -0.90 -12.84 11.44
N THR A 82 -1.81 -13.57 10.78
CA THR A 82 -3.10 -13.91 11.36
C THR A 82 -2.89 -14.85 12.54
N PHE A 83 -3.86 -14.90 13.47
CA PHE A 83 -3.83 -15.82 14.60
C PHE A 83 -3.52 -17.27 14.17
N ASP A 84 -4.20 -17.75 13.11
CA ASP A 84 -4.00 -19.10 12.60
C ASP A 84 -2.58 -19.32 12.04
N ARG A 85 -2.00 -18.31 11.35
CA ARG A 85 -0.64 -18.40 10.83
C ARG A 85 0.39 -18.44 11.94
N ILE A 86 0.19 -17.68 13.01
CA ILE A 86 1.04 -17.70 14.20
C ILE A 86 0.91 -19.05 14.91
N THR A 87 -0.30 -19.55 15.12
CA THR A 87 -0.56 -20.86 15.72
C THR A 87 0.05 -22.00 14.90
N ASN A 88 0.04 -21.88 13.57
CA ASN A 88 0.61 -22.87 12.67
C ASN A 88 2.14 -23.00 12.79
N LEU A 89 2.85 -22.05 13.42
CA LEU A 89 4.26 -22.19 13.77
C LEU A 89 4.53 -23.31 14.78
N ASN A 90 3.49 -23.82 15.42
CA ASN A 90 3.57 -24.97 16.33
C ASN A 90 3.59 -26.32 15.62
N TYR A 91 3.41 -26.35 14.31
CA TYR A 91 3.26 -27.56 13.54
C TYR A 91 4.18 -27.60 12.33
N VAL A 92 4.62 -28.78 11.99
CA VAL A 92 5.36 -29.09 10.77
C VAL A 92 4.60 -30.12 9.94
N LYS A 93 4.72 -30.05 8.61
CA LYS A 93 4.14 -31.02 7.68
C LYS A 93 5.24 -31.91 7.13
N ASP A 94 5.00 -33.22 7.11
CA ASP A 94 5.87 -34.17 6.40
C ASP A 94 5.65 -34.11 4.88
N LYS A 95 6.42 -34.90 4.14
CA LYS A 95 6.32 -35.01 2.68
C LYS A 95 4.97 -35.55 2.20
N ASN A 96 4.23 -36.25 3.07
CA ASN A 96 2.91 -36.81 2.79
C ASN A 96 1.76 -35.85 3.21
N GLY A 97 2.09 -34.66 3.76
CA GLY A 97 1.12 -33.68 4.23
C GLY A 97 0.58 -33.92 5.63
N ASN A 98 1.10 -34.93 6.37
CA ASN A 98 0.70 -35.16 7.76
C ASN A 98 1.24 -34.05 8.65
N VAL A 99 0.44 -33.61 9.61
CA VAL A 99 0.74 -32.51 10.52
C VAL A 99 1.20 -33.04 11.87
N PHE A 100 2.37 -32.61 12.31
CA PHE A 100 2.97 -32.98 13.59
C PHE A 100 3.30 -31.74 14.40
N GLN A 101 3.27 -31.83 15.72
CA GLN A 101 3.77 -30.79 16.59
C GLN A 101 5.27 -30.60 16.37
N ALA A 102 5.72 -29.35 16.26
CA ALA A 102 7.15 -29.02 16.12
C ALA A 102 7.96 -29.55 17.32
N ARG A 103 9.14 -30.11 17.05
CA ARG A 103 10.03 -30.70 18.02
C ARG A 103 11.44 -30.14 17.86
N ASP A 104 12.21 -30.17 18.95
CA ASP A 104 13.63 -29.85 18.91
C ASP A 104 14.48 -30.99 18.30
N LYS A 105 15.80 -30.80 18.30
CA LYS A 105 16.76 -31.79 17.76
C LYS A 105 16.78 -33.09 18.57
N ASP A 106 16.38 -33.03 19.85
CA ASP A 106 16.34 -34.18 20.76
C ASP A 106 14.97 -34.87 20.77
N GLY A 107 14.04 -34.39 19.92
CA GLY A 107 12.70 -34.99 19.78
C GLY A 107 11.68 -34.50 20.79
N ASN A 108 11.99 -33.52 21.67
CA ASN A 108 11.07 -32.94 22.62
C ASN A 108 10.12 -31.96 21.91
N LYS A 109 8.87 -31.87 22.38
CA LYS A 109 7.93 -30.89 21.89
C LYS A 109 8.43 -29.49 22.19
N LEU A 110 8.48 -28.63 21.16
CA LEU A 110 8.80 -27.23 21.37
C LEU A 110 7.68 -26.51 22.14
N PRO A 111 8.01 -25.48 22.97
CA PRO A 111 7.01 -24.62 23.59
C PRO A 111 6.06 -24.01 22.56
N GLN A 112 4.82 -23.79 22.93
CA GLN A 112 3.82 -23.26 21.98
C GLN A 112 4.01 -21.78 21.75
N VAL A 113 4.09 -21.39 20.48
CA VAL A 113 3.96 -19.99 20.04
C VAL A 113 2.51 -19.58 20.17
N SER A 114 2.27 -18.46 20.80
CA SER A 114 0.93 -17.88 20.97
C SER A 114 0.98 -16.36 20.94
N VAL A 115 -0.15 -15.76 20.59
CA VAL A 115 -0.38 -14.34 20.83
C VAL A 115 -0.49 -14.10 22.33
N ASN A 116 0.16 -13.06 22.84
CA ASN A 116 0.16 -12.72 24.26
C ASN A 116 -1.26 -12.33 24.71
N LYS A 117 -1.59 -12.69 25.94
CA LYS A 117 -2.93 -12.41 26.51
C LYS A 117 -3.18 -10.90 26.58
N GLY A 118 -4.31 -10.47 26.05
CA GLY A 118 -4.74 -9.07 26.05
C GLY A 118 -4.34 -8.28 24.81
N GLU A 119 -3.50 -8.84 23.93
CA GLU A 119 -3.11 -8.20 22.68
C GLU A 119 -4.29 -8.03 21.74
N LYS A 120 -4.32 -6.88 21.06
CA LYS A 120 -5.37 -6.54 20.08
C LYS A 120 -4.82 -6.66 18.68
N SER A 121 -5.54 -7.40 17.83
CA SER A 121 -5.21 -7.50 16.42
C SER A 121 -5.35 -6.17 15.69
N PHE A 122 -4.69 -6.06 14.57
CA PHE A 122 -4.83 -4.94 13.64
C PHE A 122 -5.47 -5.40 12.33
N PRO A 123 -6.46 -4.67 11.79
CA PRO A 123 -7.15 -5.07 10.57
C PRO A 123 -6.31 -4.75 9.32
N VAL A 124 -6.36 -5.64 8.32
CA VAL A 124 -5.85 -5.42 6.97
C VAL A 124 -6.90 -5.81 5.95
N PHE A 125 -6.91 -5.14 4.80
CA PHE A 125 -7.86 -5.38 3.73
C PHE A 125 -7.28 -6.35 2.70
N LEU A 126 -8.11 -7.29 2.24
CA LEU A 126 -7.81 -8.15 1.12
C LEU A 126 -8.98 -8.17 0.15
N THR A 127 -8.75 -7.76 -1.10
CA THR A 127 -9.72 -7.95 -2.16
C THR A 127 -9.50 -9.32 -2.78
N THR A 128 -10.48 -10.19 -2.67
CA THR A 128 -10.55 -11.46 -3.39
C THR A 128 -11.49 -11.33 -4.58
N PHE A 129 -11.28 -12.15 -5.60
CA PHE A 129 -12.06 -12.10 -6.82
C PHE A 129 -12.69 -13.45 -7.08
N THR A 130 -13.99 -13.46 -7.36
CA THR A 130 -14.71 -14.63 -7.86
C THR A 130 -14.92 -14.44 -9.36
N VAL A 131 -14.33 -15.31 -10.17
CA VAL A 131 -14.48 -15.31 -11.62
C VAL A 131 -15.44 -16.38 -12.04
N VAL A 132 -16.48 -16.01 -12.77
CA VAL A 132 -17.59 -16.90 -13.14
C VAL A 132 -17.90 -16.75 -14.63
N ASP A 133 -17.99 -17.85 -15.35
CA ASP A 133 -18.64 -17.86 -16.66
C ASP A 133 -20.15 -17.66 -16.48
N PRO A 134 -20.76 -16.58 -17.00
CA PRO A 134 -22.17 -16.28 -16.80
C PRO A 134 -23.10 -17.31 -17.46
N LYS A 135 -22.62 -18.07 -18.46
CA LYS A 135 -23.39 -19.07 -19.20
C LYS A 135 -23.35 -20.44 -18.51
N THR A 136 -22.14 -20.94 -18.22
CA THR A 136 -21.95 -22.27 -17.63
C THR A 136 -22.02 -22.27 -16.10
N LYS A 137 -21.89 -21.09 -15.46
CA LYS A 137 -21.73 -20.92 -14.00
C LYS A 137 -20.45 -21.52 -13.43
N GLU A 138 -19.56 -21.96 -14.28
CA GLU A 138 -18.24 -22.46 -13.89
C GLU A 138 -17.38 -21.33 -13.29
N ARG A 139 -16.59 -21.68 -12.28
CA ARG A 139 -15.67 -20.75 -11.62
C ARG A 139 -14.24 -21.15 -11.94
N ILE A 140 -13.42 -20.15 -12.25
CA ILE A 140 -11.97 -20.35 -12.42
C ILE A 140 -11.20 -19.53 -11.38
N PRO A 141 -9.98 -19.95 -11.00
CA PRO A 141 -9.09 -19.15 -10.18
C PRO A 141 -8.80 -17.80 -10.83
N TYR A 142 -8.67 -16.76 -10.00
CA TYR A 142 -8.40 -15.41 -10.53
C TYR A 142 -7.03 -15.31 -11.23
N ASP A 143 -6.05 -16.08 -10.76
CA ASP A 143 -4.73 -16.12 -11.40
C ASP A 143 -4.79 -16.74 -12.79
N ASP A 144 -5.61 -17.79 -12.98
CA ASP A 144 -5.84 -18.38 -14.31
C ASP A 144 -6.54 -17.38 -15.23
N TYR A 145 -7.57 -16.68 -14.73
CA TYR A 145 -8.25 -15.62 -15.47
C TYR A 145 -7.29 -14.51 -15.93
N ARG A 146 -6.35 -14.09 -15.09
CA ARG A 146 -5.38 -13.05 -15.45
C ARG A 146 -4.46 -13.44 -16.60
N ASN A 147 -4.21 -14.73 -16.77
CA ASN A 147 -3.34 -15.28 -17.80
C ASN A 147 -4.09 -15.52 -19.14
N LEU A 148 -5.41 -15.36 -19.16
CA LEU A 148 -6.21 -15.47 -20.39
C LEU A 148 -6.01 -14.27 -21.31
N SER A 149 -6.23 -14.47 -22.61
CA SER A 149 -6.32 -13.38 -23.57
C SER A 149 -7.49 -12.45 -23.25
N ARG A 150 -7.47 -11.20 -23.73
CA ARG A 150 -8.57 -10.24 -23.53
C ARG A 150 -9.91 -10.75 -24.06
N GLU A 151 -9.90 -11.47 -25.18
CA GLU A 151 -11.09 -12.06 -25.79
C GLU A 151 -11.68 -13.17 -24.90
N GLU A 152 -10.82 -13.95 -24.27
CA GLU A 152 -11.23 -14.99 -23.30
C GLU A 152 -11.72 -14.39 -22.00
N GLN A 153 -11.02 -13.38 -21.47
CA GLN A 153 -11.43 -12.65 -20.26
C GLN A 153 -12.82 -12.04 -20.40
N ALA A 154 -13.18 -11.54 -21.59
CA ALA A 154 -14.51 -10.97 -21.86
C ALA A 154 -15.67 -11.96 -21.69
N LYS A 155 -15.39 -13.26 -21.66
CA LYS A 155 -16.41 -14.32 -21.45
C LYS A 155 -16.81 -14.46 -19.98
N TYR A 156 -15.99 -13.96 -19.05
CA TYR A 156 -16.18 -14.12 -17.62
C TYR A 156 -16.70 -12.84 -16.97
N LYS A 157 -17.41 -13.02 -15.86
CA LYS A 157 -17.72 -11.93 -14.90
C LYS A 157 -16.84 -12.06 -13.68
N VAL A 158 -16.24 -10.95 -13.28
CA VAL A 158 -15.37 -10.87 -12.10
C VAL A 158 -16.12 -10.13 -11.00
N TYR A 159 -16.25 -10.76 -9.85
CA TYR A 159 -16.89 -10.20 -8.67
C TYR A 159 -15.85 -9.95 -7.60
N PRO A 160 -15.46 -8.69 -7.35
CA PRO A 160 -14.57 -8.36 -6.25
C PRO A 160 -15.29 -8.52 -4.91
N LYS A 161 -14.57 -9.03 -3.91
CA LYS A 161 -15.05 -9.10 -2.52
C LYS A 161 -13.97 -8.56 -1.60
N LEU A 162 -14.26 -7.45 -0.94
CA LEU A 162 -13.40 -6.91 0.10
C LEU A 162 -13.59 -7.74 1.38
N GLN A 163 -12.47 -8.21 1.94
CA GLN A 163 -12.42 -8.94 3.19
C GLN A 163 -11.46 -8.23 4.16
N VAL A 164 -11.78 -8.30 5.45
CA VAL A 164 -10.91 -7.81 6.50
C VAL A 164 -10.30 -9.00 7.21
N TYR A 165 -8.99 -9.01 7.33
CA TYR A 165 -8.23 -9.97 8.11
C TYR A 165 -7.61 -9.28 9.30
N ASN A 166 -7.59 -9.95 10.42
CA ASN A 166 -6.96 -9.47 11.63
C ASN A 166 -5.56 -10.08 11.75
N VAL A 167 -4.56 -9.22 11.90
CA VAL A 167 -3.16 -9.61 12.03
C VAL A 167 -2.58 -9.11 13.35
N PHE A 168 -1.52 -9.77 13.80
CA PHE A 168 -0.74 -9.40 14.96
C PHE A 168 0.71 -9.22 14.52
N ASN A 169 1.45 -8.32 15.15
CA ASN A 169 2.89 -8.26 14.97
C ASN A 169 3.53 -9.51 15.59
N VAL A 170 4.26 -10.25 14.79
CA VAL A 170 4.77 -11.58 15.19
C VAL A 170 5.82 -11.49 16.30
N ALA A 171 6.62 -10.44 16.31
CA ALA A 171 7.64 -10.24 17.36
C ALA A 171 7.08 -9.53 18.59
N GLY A 172 6.35 -8.42 18.40
CA GLY A 172 5.92 -7.57 19.50
C GLY A 172 4.69 -8.08 20.27
N GLN A 173 3.83 -8.89 19.62
CA GLN A 173 2.56 -9.33 20.20
C GLN A 173 2.49 -10.84 20.50
N THR A 174 3.62 -11.56 20.39
CA THR A 174 3.65 -12.99 20.66
C THR A 174 4.81 -13.34 21.59
N ASN A 175 4.81 -14.57 22.07
CA ASN A 175 5.92 -15.13 22.83
C ASN A 175 7.00 -15.76 21.92
N LEU A 176 7.16 -15.31 20.68
CA LEU A 176 8.05 -15.90 19.67
C LEU A 176 9.51 -15.93 20.13
N GLU A 177 10.00 -14.82 20.71
CA GLU A 177 11.37 -14.69 21.20
C GLU A 177 11.73 -15.82 22.17
N LEU A 178 10.81 -16.14 23.09
CA LEU A 178 11.01 -17.21 24.09
C LEU A 178 10.84 -18.62 23.52
N THR A 179 9.96 -18.79 22.53
CA THR A 179 9.55 -20.11 22.04
C THR A 179 10.25 -20.53 20.77
N ARG A 180 10.75 -19.60 19.98
CA ARG A 180 11.46 -19.81 18.69
C ARG A 180 12.57 -18.76 18.53
N PRO A 181 13.59 -18.75 19.42
CA PRO A 181 14.64 -17.72 19.41
C PRO A 181 15.40 -17.66 18.08
N GLU A 182 15.67 -18.80 17.43
CA GLU A 182 16.35 -18.83 16.13
C GLU A 182 15.52 -18.12 15.03
N LEU A 183 14.19 -18.31 15.02
CA LEU A 183 13.30 -17.64 14.09
C LEU A 183 13.22 -16.15 14.41
N TYR A 184 13.12 -15.78 15.69
CA TYR A 184 13.09 -14.39 16.12
C TYR A 184 14.34 -13.65 15.68
N GLU A 185 15.55 -14.17 15.94
CA GLU A 185 16.81 -13.57 15.53
C GLU A 185 16.96 -13.48 14.00
N LYS A 186 16.46 -14.48 13.28
CA LYS A 186 16.39 -14.41 11.82
C LYS A 186 15.52 -13.25 11.34
N LEU A 187 14.32 -13.07 11.90
CA LEU A 187 13.43 -11.96 11.55
C LEU A 187 14.03 -10.60 11.91
N LYS A 188 14.71 -10.54 13.05
CA LYS A 188 15.42 -9.34 13.52
C LYS A 188 16.59 -8.96 12.62
N SER A 189 17.40 -9.93 12.20
CA SER A 189 18.52 -9.68 11.28
C SER A 189 18.06 -9.25 9.89
N MET A 190 16.93 -9.78 9.40
CA MET A 190 16.30 -9.30 8.16
C MET A 190 15.85 -7.84 8.28
N ALA A 191 15.38 -7.44 9.45
CA ALA A 191 14.99 -6.06 9.73
C ALA A 191 16.20 -5.10 9.85
N ALA A 192 17.34 -5.56 10.36
CA ALA A 192 18.54 -4.74 10.53
C ALA A 192 19.33 -4.49 9.24
N GLY A 193 19.04 -5.22 8.17
CA GLY A 193 19.85 -5.21 6.93
C GLY A 193 19.58 -4.07 5.95
N GLN A 194 18.75 -3.08 6.27
CA GLN A 194 18.51 -1.94 5.39
C GLN A 194 19.54 -0.84 5.60
N ILE A 195 20.21 -0.47 4.51
CA ILE A 195 21.33 0.46 4.45
C ILE A 195 20.81 1.88 4.68
N GLN A 196 21.45 2.63 5.58
CA GLN A 196 21.28 4.07 5.70
C GLN A 196 22.17 4.78 4.68
N HIS A 197 21.57 5.45 3.71
CA HIS A 197 22.26 6.36 2.80
C HIS A 197 22.21 7.77 3.40
N GLN A 198 23.22 8.20 4.14
CA GLN A 198 23.32 9.58 4.63
C GLN A 198 24.41 10.34 3.89
N GLY A 199 24.05 11.49 3.29
CA GLY A 199 24.99 12.49 2.81
C GLY A 199 25.56 12.27 1.41
N ASP A 200 25.14 11.23 0.67
CA ASP A 200 25.51 11.04 -0.74
C ASP A 200 24.51 11.78 -1.66
N LEU A 201 25.00 12.29 -2.81
CA LEU A 201 24.14 12.84 -3.87
C LEU A 201 23.36 11.75 -4.63
N LYS A 202 23.79 10.51 -4.51
CA LYS A 202 23.07 9.34 -5.02
C LYS A 202 22.21 8.72 -3.91
N SER A 203 21.11 8.09 -4.31
CA SER A 203 20.16 7.47 -3.39
C SER A 203 20.04 5.97 -3.64
N ASP A 204 19.00 5.55 -4.33
CA ASP A 204 18.75 4.18 -4.73
C ASP A 204 19.11 3.98 -6.20
N PRO A 205 19.83 2.90 -6.58
CA PRO A 205 20.29 2.70 -7.96
C PRO A 205 19.15 2.67 -9.00
N ALA A 206 18.00 2.08 -8.68
CA ALA A 206 16.89 2.00 -9.63
C ALA A 206 16.20 3.36 -9.78
N ILE A 207 16.01 4.09 -8.69
CA ILE A 207 15.44 5.44 -8.70
C ILE A 207 16.39 6.41 -9.41
N ASP A 208 17.68 6.38 -9.07
CA ASP A 208 18.67 7.23 -9.72
C ASP A 208 18.73 6.98 -11.23
N LYS A 209 18.77 5.71 -11.65
CA LYS A 209 18.75 5.35 -13.08
C LYS A 209 17.45 5.79 -13.76
N MET A 210 16.30 5.64 -13.11
CA MET A 210 15.02 6.11 -13.64
C MET A 210 15.06 7.60 -13.95
N ILE A 211 15.63 8.39 -13.07
CA ILE A 211 15.70 9.84 -13.19
C ILE A 211 16.78 10.26 -14.19
N ASP A 212 18.00 9.75 -14.04
CA ASP A 212 19.17 10.17 -14.81
C ASP A 212 19.07 9.76 -16.30
N GLU A 213 18.49 8.59 -16.60
CA GLU A 213 18.27 8.10 -17.96
C GLU A 213 16.87 8.41 -18.51
N ASN A 214 16.05 9.13 -17.72
CA ASN A 214 14.70 9.56 -18.11
C ASN A 214 13.78 8.37 -18.50
N LEU A 215 13.79 7.33 -17.69
CA LEU A 215 13.07 6.06 -17.93
C LEU A 215 11.65 6.05 -17.35
N TYR A 216 11.14 7.17 -16.85
CA TYR A 216 9.79 7.26 -16.34
C TYR A 216 8.74 7.32 -17.47
N TYR A 217 7.45 7.31 -17.14
CA TYR A 217 6.34 7.35 -18.09
C TYR A 217 6.18 8.68 -18.83
N CYS A 218 6.77 9.74 -18.32
CA CYS A 218 6.84 11.06 -18.94
C CYS A 218 8.23 11.66 -18.70
N PRO A 219 8.64 12.69 -19.48
CA PRO A 219 9.95 13.31 -19.31
C PRO A 219 10.16 13.90 -17.93
N ILE A 220 11.33 13.66 -17.34
CA ILE A 220 11.84 14.30 -16.12
C ILE A 220 12.93 15.29 -16.53
N LYS A 221 12.67 16.58 -16.36
CA LYS A 221 13.59 17.66 -16.73
C LYS A 221 14.23 18.24 -15.49
N GLN A 222 15.55 18.09 -15.38
CA GLN A 222 16.34 18.75 -14.35
C GLN A 222 16.72 20.15 -14.83
N VAL A 223 16.32 21.17 -14.09
CA VAL A 223 16.58 22.59 -14.44
C VAL A 223 17.09 23.35 -13.22
N LYS A 224 17.90 24.39 -13.43
CA LYS A 224 18.23 25.31 -12.35
C LYS A 224 16.98 26.10 -11.97
N GLY A 225 16.55 26.03 -10.71
CA GLY A 225 15.35 26.68 -10.21
C GLY A 225 14.98 26.18 -8.82
N ASP A 226 13.92 26.74 -8.25
CA ASP A 226 13.54 26.45 -6.86
C ASP A 226 12.28 25.57 -6.76
N ASN A 227 11.62 25.29 -7.89
CA ASN A 227 10.33 24.60 -7.89
C ASN A 227 10.41 23.23 -8.55
N ALA A 228 9.89 22.22 -7.87
CA ALA A 228 9.59 20.92 -8.43
C ALA A 228 8.08 20.82 -8.69
N TYR A 229 7.68 20.37 -9.89
CA TYR A 229 6.28 20.22 -10.22
C TYR A 229 6.07 19.24 -11.39
N TYR A 230 4.92 18.59 -11.41
CA TYR A 230 4.39 17.93 -12.60
C TYR A 230 3.49 18.90 -13.39
N SER A 231 3.66 18.98 -14.70
CA SER A 231 2.83 19.77 -15.61
C SER A 231 1.85 18.87 -16.36
N PRO A 232 0.55 18.83 -16.00
CA PRO A 232 -0.45 18.02 -16.74
C PRO A 232 -0.60 18.42 -18.19
N ALA A 233 -0.45 19.73 -18.50
CA ALA A 233 -0.60 20.25 -19.86
C ALA A 233 0.50 19.80 -20.83
N LYS A 234 1.71 19.57 -20.31
CA LYS A 234 2.87 19.12 -21.12
C LYS A 234 3.21 17.66 -20.91
N ASP A 235 2.56 17.03 -19.94
CA ASP A 235 2.89 15.69 -19.44
C ASP A 235 4.39 15.52 -19.14
N GLU A 236 4.94 16.44 -18.36
CA GLU A 236 6.35 16.46 -17.99
C GLU A 236 6.55 16.80 -16.50
N ILE A 237 7.59 16.24 -15.90
CA ILE A 237 8.07 16.58 -14.57
C ILE A 237 9.21 17.55 -14.71
N VAL A 238 9.19 18.63 -13.92
CA VAL A 238 10.30 19.58 -13.80
C VAL A 238 10.77 19.56 -12.36
N ILE A 239 12.09 19.43 -12.17
CA ILE A 239 12.71 19.37 -10.85
C ILE A 239 14.02 20.16 -10.84
N PRO A 240 14.39 20.84 -9.73
CA PRO A 240 15.72 21.41 -9.57
C PRO A 240 16.82 20.37 -9.79
N THR A 241 18.01 20.84 -10.25
CA THR A 241 19.13 19.92 -10.45
C THR A 241 19.54 19.28 -9.12
N ARG A 242 20.08 18.07 -9.17
CA ARG A 242 20.43 17.25 -8.00
C ARG A 242 21.30 18.00 -6.98
N GLU A 243 22.23 18.82 -7.45
CA GLU A 243 23.16 19.58 -6.62
C GLU A 243 22.48 20.69 -5.80
N GLN A 244 21.24 21.03 -6.09
CA GLN A 244 20.46 22.02 -5.33
C GLN A 244 19.77 21.42 -4.09
N PHE A 245 19.80 20.08 -3.97
CA PHE A 245 19.26 19.39 -2.80
C PHE A 245 20.35 19.12 -1.75
N VAL A 246 19.92 18.95 -0.51
CA VAL A 246 20.82 18.67 0.61
C VAL A 246 21.54 17.32 0.49
N ASP A 247 20.87 16.36 -0.15
CA ASP A 247 21.38 15.01 -0.44
C ASP A 247 20.54 14.32 -1.54
N GLY A 248 20.94 13.12 -1.91
CA GLY A 248 20.28 12.30 -2.92
C GLY A 248 18.90 11.81 -2.47
N GLU A 249 18.69 11.58 -1.17
CA GLU A 249 17.39 11.17 -0.66
C GLU A 249 16.34 12.29 -0.84
N ALA A 250 16.71 13.53 -0.53
CA ALA A 250 15.83 14.67 -0.73
C ALA A 250 15.51 14.87 -2.21
N PHE A 251 16.49 14.74 -3.11
CA PHE A 251 16.27 14.80 -4.55
C PHE A 251 15.32 13.67 -5.02
N ALA A 252 15.63 12.42 -4.68
CA ALA A 252 14.85 11.26 -5.09
C ALA A 252 13.41 11.32 -4.58
N THR A 253 13.21 11.64 -3.29
CA THR A 253 11.87 11.65 -2.68
C THR A 253 11.01 12.80 -3.17
N ASN A 254 11.59 13.96 -3.51
CA ASN A 254 10.86 15.04 -4.18
C ASN A 254 10.49 14.65 -5.62
N THR A 255 11.41 13.99 -6.35
CA THR A 255 11.09 13.48 -7.70
C THR A 255 9.97 12.43 -7.65
N LEU A 256 9.99 11.50 -6.69
CA LEU A 256 8.92 10.52 -6.49
C LEU A 256 7.56 11.16 -6.21
N HIS A 257 7.53 12.30 -5.51
CA HIS A 257 6.30 13.06 -5.29
C HIS A 257 5.71 13.56 -6.62
N GLU A 258 6.55 14.15 -7.48
CA GLU A 258 6.10 14.59 -8.82
C GLU A 258 5.76 13.41 -9.74
N CYS A 259 6.49 12.30 -9.61
CA CYS A 259 6.12 11.05 -10.27
C CYS A 259 4.73 10.57 -9.84
N ALA A 260 4.38 10.70 -8.57
CA ALA A 260 3.06 10.33 -8.08
C ALA A 260 1.96 11.21 -8.70
N HIS A 261 2.14 12.52 -8.80
CA HIS A 261 1.23 13.38 -9.55
C HIS A 261 1.12 12.96 -11.01
N ALA A 262 2.24 12.71 -11.67
CA ALA A 262 2.27 12.30 -13.05
C ALA A 262 1.49 10.99 -13.30
N THR A 263 1.38 10.07 -12.33
CA THR A 263 0.51 8.89 -12.47
C THR A 263 -0.97 9.27 -12.70
N GLY A 264 -1.38 10.45 -12.28
CA GLY A 264 -2.76 10.94 -12.43
C GLY A 264 -3.15 11.36 -13.84
N ALA A 265 -2.22 11.45 -14.79
CA ALA A 265 -2.53 11.82 -16.17
C ALA A 265 -3.63 10.94 -16.78
N GLU A 266 -4.38 11.51 -17.73
CA GLU A 266 -5.48 10.83 -18.45
C GLU A 266 -5.02 9.53 -19.11
N SER A 267 -3.79 9.54 -19.65
CA SER A 267 -3.17 8.37 -20.29
C SER A 267 -2.74 7.26 -19.30
N ARG A 268 -2.80 7.50 -18.00
CA ARG A 268 -2.37 6.60 -16.93
C ARG A 268 -3.54 6.23 -16.00
N LEU A 269 -3.61 6.81 -14.81
CA LEU A 269 -4.66 6.50 -13.83
C LEU A 269 -5.90 7.41 -13.93
N ASN A 270 -5.84 8.44 -14.78
CA ASN A 270 -6.93 9.36 -15.06
C ASN A 270 -7.60 9.92 -13.79
N ARG A 271 -6.76 10.39 -12.82
CA ARG A 271 -7.28 11.07 -11.64
C ARG A 271 -7.71 12.48 -12.00
N ASP A 272 -8.71 13.00 -11.30
CA ASP A 272 -9.12 14.39 -11.46
C ASP A 272 -8.11 15.32 -10.77
N MET A 273 -7.27 15.97 -11.58
CA MET A 273 -6.19 16.86 -11.13
C MET A 273 -6.46 18.34 -11.41
N LYS A 274 -7.66 18.67 -11.92
CA LYS A 274 -7.99 20.03 -12.37
C LYS A 274 -8.69 20.84 -11.27
N HIS A 275 -8.11 20.89 -10.09
CA HIS A 275 -8.69 21.59 -8.95
C HIS A 275 -7.90 22.83 -8.56
N PRO A 276 -8.58 23.90 -8.11
CA PRO A 276 -7.90 25.09 -7.61
C PRO A 276 -7.05 24.78 -6.38
N PHE A 277 -5.91 25.45 -6.29
CA PHE A 277 -5.05 25.40 -5.12
C PHE A 277 -5.86 25.68 -3.84
N GLY A 278 -5.69 24.82 -2.84
CA GLY A 278 -6.38 24.93 -1.54
C GLY A 278 -7.79 24.34 -1.48
N SER A 279 -8.32 23.78 -2.58
CA SER A 279 -9.59 23.05 -2.53
C SER A 279 -9.42 21.69 -1.81
N PRO A 280 -10.51 21.08 -1.30
CA PRO A 280 -10.46 19.74 -0.70
C PRO A 280 -9.95 18.67 -1.67
N GLU A 281 -10.32 18.78 -2.95
CA GLU A 281 -9.91 17.86 -4.01
C GLU A 281 -8.42 18.01 -4.31
N TYR A 282 -7.91 19.25 -4.33
CA TYR A 282 -6.47 19.50 -4.44
C TYR A 282 -5.73 18.92 -3.23
N ALA A 283 -6.23 19.13 -2.03
CA ALA A 283 -5.65 18.55 -0.81
C ALA A 283 -5.65 17.01 -0.84
N LYS A 284 -6.65 16.37 -1.45
CA LYS A 284 -6.69 14.92 -1.67
C LYS A 284 -5.56 14.47 -2.58
N GLU A 285 -5.35 15.13 -3.70
CA GLU A 285 -4.28 14.80 -4.65
C GLU A 285 -2.89 14.96 -4.00
N GLU A 286 -2.67 16.04 -3.25
CA GLU A 286 -1.43 16.26 -2.49
C GLU A 286 -1.18 15.14 -1.46
N LEU A 287 -2.21 14.74 -0.71
CA LEU A 287 -2.07 13.64 0.25
C LEU A 287 -1.78 12.31 -0.46
N THR A 288 -2.38 12.08 -1.61
CA THR A 288 -2.11 10.89 -2.43
C THR A 288 -0.65 10.88 -2.89
N ALA A 289 -0.13 11.99 -3.38
CA ALA A 289 1.26 12.09 -3.83
C ALA A 289 2.25 11.94 -2.68
N GLU A 290 2.02 12.61 -1.55
CA GLU A 290 2.85 12.50 -0.35
C GLU A 290 2.94 11.08 0.18
N LEU A 291 1.81 10.41 0.34
CA LEU A 291 1.76 9.04 0.87
C LEU A 291 2.37 8.03 -0.11
N SER A 292 2.18 8.24 -1.42
CA SER A 292 2.76 7.38 -2.44
C SER A 292 4.29 7.49 -2.45
N ALA A 293 4.82 8.71 -2.43
CA ALA A 293 6.25 8.95 -2.36
C ALA A 293 6.87 8.40 -1.06
N ALA A 294 6.17 8.56 0.08
CA ALA A 294 6.64 8.04 1.37
C ALA A 294 6.70 6.51 1.39
N LEU A 295 5.70 5.83 0.80
CA LEU A 295 5.70 4.37 0.71
C LEU A 295 6.83 3.85 -0.17
N ILE A 296 7.02 4.44 -1.35
CA ILE A 296 8.09 4.03 -2.28
C ILE A 296 9.45 4.30 -1.64
N ALA A 297 9.65 5.49 -1.08
CA ALA A 297 10.88 5.84 -0.37
C ALA A 297 11.22 4.81 0.70
N SER A 298 10.25 4.44 1.54
CA SER A 298 10.44 3.42 2.58
C SER A 298 10.79 2.04 2.01
N GLN A 299 10.21 1.64 0.87
CA GLN A 299 10.53 0.37 0.21
C GLN A 299 11.98 0.30 -0.28
N HIS A 300 12.55 1.46 -0.62
CA HIS A 300 13.93 1.62 -1.09
C HIS A 300 14.89 2.11 0.02
N GLY A 301 14.47 2.05 1.29
CA GLY A 301 15.31 2.45 2.43
C GLY A 301 15.57 3.95 2.54
N LEU A 302 14.80 4.78 1.82
CA LEU A 302 14.93 6.24 1.83
C LEU A 302 13.98 6.89 2.83
N THR A 303 14.37 8.07 3.32
CA THR A 303 13.59 8.88 4.27
C THR A 303 12.82 9.98 3.55
N LYS A 304 11.49 9.93 3.58
CA LYS A 304 10.63 10.99 3.03
C LYS A 304 10.15 11.94 4.12
N HIS A 305 10.61 13.16 4.07
CA HIS A 305 10.08 14.26 4.87
C HIS A 305 8.82 14.86 4.22
N VAL A 306 7.92 15.44 5.03
CA VAL A 306 6.79 16.20 4.49
C VAL A 306 7.33 17.37 3.70
N LYS A 307 6.87 17.53 2.46
CA LYS A 307 7.27 18.64 1.61
C LYS A 307 6.84 19.97 2.24
N ASN A 308 7.67 21.02 2.14
CA ASN A 308 7.37 22.31 2.75
C ASN A 308 5.99 22.85 2.36
N ASP A 309 5.65 22.74 1.09
CA ASP A 309 4.36 23.22 0.56
C ASP A 309 3.20 22.35 1.07
N SER A 310 3.41 21.05 1.25
CA SER A 310 2.41 20.12 1.79
C SER A 310 2.07 20.40 3.25
N ALA A 311 2.97 21.02 4.02
CA ALA A 311 2.67 21.44 5.38
C ALA A 311 1.49 22.44 5.47
N ALA A 312 1.25 23.23 4.42
CA ALA A 312 0.10 24.12 4.33
C ALA A 312 -1.24 23.37 4.26
N TYR A 313 -1.24 22.10 3.81
CA TYR A 313 -2.44 21.28 3.66
C TYR A 313 -2.79 20.45 4.90
N LEU A 314 -1.93 20.39 5.92
CA LEU A 314 -2.16 19.56 7.12
C LEU A 314 -3.53 19.83 7.76
N LYS A 315 -3.95 21.10 7.85
CA LYS A 315 -5.27 21.47 8.38
C LYS A 315 -6.42 20.99 7.50
N SER A 316 -6.25 21.07 6.17
CA SER A 316 -7.26 20.61 5.21
C SER A 316 -7.39 19.10 5.27
N TRP A 317 -6.28 18.36 5.32
CA TRP A 317 -6.27 16.89 5.49
C TRP A 317 -6.97 16.47 6.77
N LEU A 318 -6.63 17.11 7.91
CA LEU A 318 -7.27 16.84 9.20
C LEU A 318 -8.77 17.14 9.18
N GLY A 319 -9.18 18.24 8.53
CA GLY A 319 -10.58 18.59 8.35
C GLY A 319 -11.33 17.53 7.56
N SER A 320 -10.81 17.12 6.40
CA SER A 320 -11.41 16.11 5.53
C SER A 320 -11.47 14.73 6.19
N LEU A 321 -10.41 14.30 6.88
CA LEU A 321 -10.38 13.03 7.60
C LEU A 321 -11.37 12.96 8.75
N LYS A 322 -11.55 14.05 9.49
CA LYS A 322 -12.52 14.13 10.59
C LYS A 322 -13.98 14.18 10.12
N GLN A 323 -14.22 14.72 8.91
CA GLN A 323 -15.56 14.84 8.35
C GLN A 323 -16.03 13.55 7.67
N SER A 324 -15.15 12.83 7.02
CA SER A 324 -15.51 11.64 6.24
C SER A 324 -14.40 10.59 6.18
N PRO A 325 -14.61 9.39 6.76
CA PRO A 325 -13.72 8.25 6.56
C PRO A 325 -13.59 7.84 5.08
N GLU A 326 -14.61 8.09 4.26
CA GLU A 326 -14.59 7.80 2.81
C GLU A 326 -13.52 8.61 2.06
N PHE A 327 -13.19 9.82 2.54
CA PHE A 327 -12.06 10.58 2.02
C PHE A 327 -10.76 9.75 2.06
N LEU A 328 -10.46 9.15 3.20
CA LEU A 328 -9.27 8.32 3.36
C LEU A 328 -9.32 7.06 2.50
N LYS A 329 -10.47 6.40 2.40
CA LYS A 329 -10.65 5.21 1.56
C LYS A 329 -10.30 5.51 0.10
N THR A 330 -10.72 6.66 -0.40
CA THR A 330 -10.40 7.09 -1.77
C THR A 330 -8.91 7.39 -1.93
N VAL A 331 -8.31 8.13 -0.99
CA VAL A 331 -6.85 8.39 -0.98
C VAL A 331 -6.07 7.07 -0.98
N LEU A 332 -6.44 6.10 -0.16
CA LEU A 332 -5.73 4.81 -0.07
C LEU A 332 -5.86 3.98 -1.35
N ALA A 333 -7.00 4.06 -2.03
CA ALA A 333 -7.18 3.42 -3.33
C ALA A 333 -6.25 4.05 -4.37
N ASP A 334 -6.21 5.38 -4.42
CA ASP A 334 -5.33 6.13 -5.32
C ASP A 334 -3.84 5.87 -5.00
N VAL A 335 -3.44 5.87 -3.74
CA VAL A 335 -2.07 5.51 -3.29
C VAL A 335 -1.69 4.11 -3.75
N LYS A 336 -2.58 3.12 -3.60
CA LYS A 336 -2.33 1.75 -4.05
C LYS A 336 -2.03 1.67 -5.55
N HIS A 337 -2.83 2.35 -6.37
CA HIS A 337 -2.65 2.34 -7.83
C HIS A 337 -1.41 3.13 -8.25
N CYS A 338 -1.19 4.29 -7.64
CA CYS A 338 -0.04 5.14 -7.87
C CYS A 338 1.27 4.38 -7.57
N THR A 339 1.40 3.81 -6.38
CA THR A 339 2.61 3.06 -5.97
C THR A 339 2.80 1.81 -6.83
N SER A 340 1.72 1.12 -7.21
CA SER A 340 1.82 -0.04 -8.10
C SER A 340 2.39 0.34 -9.48
N LEU A 341 1.97 1.48 -10.04
CA LEU A 341 2.45 1.93 -11.34
C LEU A 341 3.93 2.36 -11.29
N ILE A 342 4.32 3.10 -10.26
CA ILE A 342 5.72 3.52 -10.10
C ILE A 342 6.62 2.31 -9.84
N ASN A 343 6.22 1.40 -8.93
CA ASN A 343 6.99 0.19 -8.62
C ASN A 343 7.16 -0.71 -9.85
N GLN A 344 6.16 -0.84 -10.71
CA GLN A 344 6.29 -1.55 -11.98
C GLN A 344 7.49 -1.05 -12.80
N ARG A 345 7.69 0.27 -12.82
CA ARG A 345 8.83 0.88 -13.54
C ARG A 345 10.14 0.62 -12.81
N LEU A 346 10.17 0.81 -11.50
CA LEU A 346 11.37 0.59 -10.67
C LEU A 346 11.80 -0.88 -10.67
N ASP A 347 10.85 -1.82 -10.57
CA ASP A 347 11.12 -3.27 -10.64
C ASP A 347 11.75 -3.66 -11.98
N ALA A 348 11.27 -3.08 -13.10
CA ALA A 348 11.84 -3.33 -14.41
C ALA A 348 13.28 -2.80 -14.52
N ILE A 349 13.54 -1.63 -13.97
CA ILE A 349 14.89 -1.03 -13.93
C ILE A 349 15.81 -1.87 -13.02
N GLN A 350 15.33 -2.31 -11.86
CA GLN A 350 16.08 -3.17 -10.96
C GLN A 350 16.44 -4.50 -11.63
N MET A 351 15.50 -5.11 -12.36
CA MET A 351 15.77 -6.34 -13.12
C MET A 351 16.84 -6.11 -14.21
N GLU A 352 16.87 -4.94 -14.85
CA GLU A 352 17.91 -4.57 -15.80
C GLU A 352 19.27 -4.43 -15.11
N LEU A 353 19.30 -3.79 -13.95
CA LEU A 353 20.53 -3.65 -13.15
C LEU A 353 21.08 -5.00 -12.71
N ASP A 354 20.20 -5.91 -12.28
CA ASP A 354 20.58 -7.23 -11.78
C ASP A 354 21.07 -8.18 -12.90
N LYS A 355 20.48 -8.11 -14.09
CA LYS A 355 20.76 -9.04 -15.20
C LYS A 355 21.72 -8.48 -16.25
N GLY A 356 21.95 -7.17 -16.27
CA GLY A 356 22.74 -6.50 -17.31
C GLY A 356 22.08 -6.50 -18.69
N GLU A 357 20.80 -6.88 -18.80
CA GLU A 357 20.01 -6.90 -20.03
C GLU A 357 19.07 -5.70 -20.05
N LYS A 358 19.04 -4.94 -21.16
CA LYS A 358 18.13 -3.81 -21.31
C LYS A 358 16.68 -4.28 -21.24
N ALA A 359 15.91 -3.72 -20.31
CA ALA A 359 14.49 -3.96 -20.21
C ALA A 359 13.73 -3.29 -21.37
N ASP A 360 12.74 -3.98 -21.92
CA ASP A 360 11.82 -3.38 -22.89
C ASP A 360 10.73 -2.59 -22.17
N TYR A 361 10.98 -1.30 -21.98
CA TYR A 361 10.04 -0.39 -21.30
C TYR A 361 8.74 -0.16 -22.08
N SER A 362 8.66 -0.53 -23.37
CA SER A 362 7.43 -0.43 -24.16
C SER A 362 6.35 -1.42 -23.72
N GLN A 363 6.76 -2.52 -23.09
CA GLN A 363 5.84 -3.54 -22.56
C GLN A 363 5.14 -3.08 -21.28
N PHE A 364 5.71 -2.12 -20.54
CA PHE A 364 5.12 -1.52 -19.36
C PHE A 364 4.18 -0.38 -19.75
N LYS A 365 3.22 -0.67 -20.64
CA LYS A 365 2.09 0.25 -20.85
C LYS A 365 1.38 0.39 -19.49
N PRO A 366 0.97 1.62 -19.13
CA PRO A 366 0.13 1.80 -17.94
C PRO A 366 -0.98 0.76 -18.00
N VAL A 367 -1.18 0.03 -16.90
CA VAL A 367 -2.38 -0.80 -16.79
C VAL A 367 -3.51 0.21 -16.93
N HIS A 368 -4.07 0.29 -18.14
CA HIS A 368 -5.22 1.16 -18.37
C HIS A 368 -6.21 0.85 -17.27
N ALA A 369 -6.77 1.90 -16.73
CA ALA A 369 -7.76 1.94 -15.66
C ALA A 369 -8.99 1.01 -15.83
N THR A 370 -9.00 0.10 -16.80
CA THR A 370 -10.02 -0.93 -16.96
C THR A 370 -10.18 -1.82 -15.71
N GLY A 371 -9.13 -1.92 -14.86
CA GLY A 371 -9.28 -2.52 -13.53
C GLY A 371 -9.68 -1.50 -12.45
N VAL A 372 -9.41 -0.20 -12.65
CA VAL A 372 -9.72 0.88 -11.71
C VAL A 372 -11.14 1.38 -11.94
N SER A 373 -11.57 1.53 -13.21
CA SER A 373 -12.96 1.88 -13.51
C SER A 373 -13.92 0.79 -13.07
N GLN A 374 -13.56 -0.50 -13.17
CA GLN A 374 -14.42 -1.57 -12.65
C GLN A 374 -14.55 -1.56 -11.12
N SER A 375 -13.54 -1.16 -10.36
CA SER A 375 -13.72 -1.00 -8.91
C SER A 375 -14.50 0.29 -8.58
N ALA A 376 -14.25 1.39 -9.26
CA ALA A 376 -15.02 2.64 -9.10
C ALA A 376 -16.46 2.51 -9.64
N GLU A 377 -16.66 1.87 -10.79
CA GLU A 377 -17.97 1.61 -11.35
C GLU A 377 -18.77 0.58 -10.53
N VAL A 378 -18.14 -0.41 -9.92
CA VAL A 378 -18.81 -1.36 -8.99
C VAL A 378 -19.22 -0.66 -7.70
N TYR A 379 -18.46 0.32 -7.21
CA TYR A 379 -18.88 1.15 -6.08
C TYR A 379 -19.99 2.13 -6.49
N ALA A 380 -19.87 2.82 -7.62
CA ALA A 380 -20.90 3.70 -8.15
C ALA A 380 -22.20 2.95 -8.53
N ALA A 381 -22.11 1.73 -9.06
CA ALA A 381 -23.28 0.91 -9.36
C ALA A 381 -23.97 0.35 -8.10
N LYS A 382 -23.24 0.15 -6.98
CA LYS A 382 -23.85 -0.18 -5.70
C LYS A 382 -24.59 0.99 -5.08
N ASP A 383 -23.99 2.18 -5.12
CA ASP A 383 -24.63 3.39 -4.61
C ASP A 383 -25.87 3.74 -5.44
N ALA A 384 -25.82 3.59 -6.78
CA ALA A 384 -26.98 3.78 -7.64
C ALA A 384 -28.10 2.74 -7.38
N GLN A 385 -27.77 1.48 -7.05
CA GLN A 385 -28.78 0.48 -6.70
C GLN A 385 -29.37 0.66 -5.30
N GLU A 386 -28.62 1.24 -4.37
CA GLU A 386 -29.14 1.61 -3.04
C GLU A 386 -30.01 2.86 -3.12
N ASP A 387 -29.68 3.84 -3.94
CA ASP A 387 -30.49 5.03 -4.20
C ASP A 387 -31.79 4.70 -4.95
N GLU A 388 -31.78 3.79 -5.92
CA GLU A 388 -33.02 3.29 -6.55
C GLU A 388 -33.93 2.54 -5.57
N LYS A 389 -33.36 1.74 -4.65
CA LYS A 389 -34.16 1.07 -3.62
C LYS A 389 -34.73 2.03 -2.59
N GLN A 390 -34.00 3.10 -2.24
CA GLN A 390 -34.51 4.14 -1.33
C GLN A 390 -35.55 5.06 -1.99
N SER A 391 -35.45 5.34 -3.29
CA SER A 391 -36.46 6.09 -4.02
C SER A 391 -37.76 5.33 -4.20
N PHE A 392 -37.68 3.98 -4.34
CA PHE A 392 -38.86 3.10 -4.45
C PHE A 392 -39.63 2.94 -3.13
N HIS A 393 -38.98 3.18 -1.98
CA HIS A 393 -39.62 3.16 -0.65
C HIS A 393 -40.18 4.52 -0.19
N ARG A 394 -39.85 5.63 -0.90
CA ARG A 394 -40.44 6.96 -0.62
C ARG A 394 -41.67 7.28 -1.47
N SER A 395 -42.05 6.42 -2.40
CA SER A 395 -43.22 6.59 -3.28
C SER A 395 -44.38 5.59 -3.01
N ARG A 396 -44.43 5.05 -1.80
CA ARG A 396 -45.60 4.29 -1.31
C ARG A 396 -46.08 4.79 0.03
#